data_120326e0848225c7a85869663bec9692
#
_entry.id   120326e0848225c7a85869663bec9692
#
_cell.length_a   1.000
_cell.length_b   1.000
_cell.length_c   1.000
_cell.angle_alpha   90.00
_cell.angle_beta   90.00
_cell.angle_gamma   90.00
#
_symmetry.space_group_name_H-M   'P 1'
#
loop_
_entity.id
_entity.type
_entity.pdbx_description
1 polymer ?
#
loop_
_entity_poly.entity_id
_entity_poly.type
_entity_poly.pdbx_seq_one_letter_code
_entity_poly.pdbx_strand_id
1 'polypeptide(L)'
;DVGHVNAYSRIPVMEWLESCADIVSHFHIHNNDTSRDAHGQLMDGTIPMKELLAAIEEKCPNATLTLELMNAEPSVRWLLEEQL
;
A
#
# COMPACT_ATOMS: atom_id res chain seq x y z
N ASP A 1 -1.98 -6.49 -4.61
CA ASP A 1 -2.94 -5.72 -3.79
C ASP A 1 -2.51 -5.74 -2.33
N VAL A 2 -1.94 -4.62 -1.87
CA VAL A 2 -1.37 -4.56 -0.51
C VAL A 2 -2.45 -4.65 0.58
N GLY A 3 -3.64 -4.13 0.32
CA GLY A 3 -4.74 -4.22 1.27
C GLY A 3 -5.21 -5.66 1.45
N HIS A 4 -5.28 -6.43 0.38
CA HIS A 4 -5.63 -7.86 0.46
C HIS A 4 -4.58 -8.64 1.23
N VAL A 5 -3.30 -8.37 0.99
CA VAL A 5 -2.23 -9.02 1.75
C VAL A 5 -2.41 -8.72 3.24
N ASN A 6 -2.66 -7.46 3.59
CA ASN A 6 -2.82 -7.05 4.99
C ASN A 6 -4.04 -7.66 5.65
N ALA A 7 -5.16 -7.79 4.92
CA ALA A 7 -6.40 -8.32 5.47
C ALA A 7 -6.40 -9.85 5.57
N TYR A 8 -5.81 -10.54 4.60
CA TYR A 8 -5.99 -11.98 4.43
C TYR A 8 -4.73 -12.81 4.58
N SER A 9 -3.55 -12.22 4.44
CA SER A 9 -2.30 -12.96 4.57
C SER A 9 -1.81 -12.98 6.02
N ARG A 10 -1.12 -14.05 6.40
CA ARG A 10 -0.41 -14.12 7.68
C ARG A 10 0.96 -13.50 7.63
N ILE A 11 1.45 -13.22 6.41
CA ILE A 11 2.76 -12.62 6.19
C ILE A 11 2.59 -11.10 6.12
N PRO A 12 3.37 -10.31 6.87
CA PRO A 12 3.30 -8.84 6.80
C PRO A 12 3.54 -8.33 5.38
N VAL A 13 2.87 -7.24 5.02
CA VAL A 13 2.97 -6.65 3.68
C VAL A 13 4.42 -6.36 3.29
N MET A 14 5.23 -5.83 4.21
CA MET A 14 6.62 -5.50 3.94
C MET A 14 7.45 -6.73 3.58
N GLU A 15 7.21 -7.83 4.26
CA GLU A 15 7.89 -9.10 4.02
C GLU A 15 7.45 -9.70 2.69
N TRP A 16 6.15 -9.59 2.39
CA TRP A 16 5.58 -10.02 1.13
C TRP A 16 6.19 -9.24 -0.06
N LEU A 17 6.33 -7.92 0.10
CA LEU A 17 6.97 -7.08 -0.91
C LEU A 17 8.39 -7.53 -1.18
N GLU A 18 9.17 -7.79 -0.13
CA GLU A 18 10.54 -8.23 -0.26
C GLU A 18 10.66 -9.52 -1.07
N SER A 19 9.73 -10.45 -0.85
CA SER A 19 9.72 -11.74 -1.56
C SER A 19 9.31 -11.62 -3.03
N CYS A 20 8.45 -10.66 -3.38
CA CYS A 20 7.82 -10.57 -4.69
C CYS A 20 8.25 -9.38 -5.53
N ALA A 21 9.16 -8.54 -5.03
CA ALA A 21 9.56 -7.30 -5.70
C ALA A 21 10.03 -7.52 -7.15
N ASP A 22 10.70 -8.63 -7.41
CA ASP A 22 11.26 -8.93 -8.74
C ASP A 22 10.21 -9.15 -9.82
N ILE A 23 8.98 -9.51 -9.42
CA ILE A 23 7.94 -9.90 -10.37
C ILE A 23 6.73 -8.96 -10.37
N VAL A 24 6.68 -7.99 -9.46
CA VAL A 24 5.55 -7.07 -9.38
C VAL A 24 5.78 -5.88 -10.30
N SER A 25 4.79 -5.59 -11.14
CA SER A 25 4.81 -4.44 -12.05
C SER A 25 3.74 -3.41 -11.73
N HIS A 26 2.76 -3.75 -10.91
CA HIS A 26 1.67 -2.86 -10.55
C HIS A 26 1.14 -3.17 -9.15
N PHE A 27 0.82 -2.11 -8.40
CA PHE A 27 0.25 -2.23 -7.05
C PHE A 27 -1.13 -1.60 -6.99
N HIS A 28 -2.04 -2.25 -6.29
CA HIS A 28 -3.27 -1.63 -5.80
C HIS A 28 -3.04 -1.25 -4.34
N ILE A 29 -3.22 0.02 -4.02
CA ILE A 29 -2.88 0.58 -2.72
C ILE A 29 -4.14 1.03 -1.98
N HIS A 30 -4.37 0.47 -0.84
CA HIS A 30 -5.37 0.88 0.14
C HIS A 30 -4.99 0.30 1.49
N ASN A 31 -5.60 0.78 2.57
CA ASN A 31 -5.25 0.33 3.91
C ASN A 31 -6.43 -0.33 4.62
N ASN A 32 -6.17 -1.00 5.71
CA ASN A 32 -7.18 -1.58 6.59
C ASN A 32 -6.54 -1.91 7.94
N ASP A 33 -7.36 -2.39 8.89
CA ASP A 33 -6.90 -2.77 10.22
C ASP A 33 -6.73 -4.29 10.39
N THR A 34 -6.68 -5.02 9.28
CA THR A 34 -6.62 -6.48 9.18
C THR A 34 -7.93 -7.21 9.45
N SER A 35 -8.93 -6.57 10.03
CA SER A 35 -10.20 -7.23 10.35
C SER A 35 -11.07 -7.50 9.13
N ARG A 36 -10.94 -6.68 8.10
CA ARG A 36 -11.67 -6.82 6.83
C ARG A 36 -10.98 -6.02 5.73
N ASP A 37 -11.36 -6.30 4.49
CA ASP A 37 -10.86 -5.57 3.32
C ASP A 37 -11.64 -4.25 3.17
N ALA A 38 -11.26 -3.27 3.98
CA ALA A 38 -12.01 -2.04 4.13
C ALA A 38 -11.77 -1.00 3.05
N HIS A 39 -10.72 -1.11 2.24
CA HIS A 39 -10.28 -0.08 1.28
C HIS A 39 -10.16 1.30 1.95
N GLY A 40 -9.54 1.33 3.13
CA GLY A 40 -9.35 2.54 3.92
C GLY A 40 -8.33 3.49 3.30
N GLN A 41 -8.38 4.74 3.74
CA GLN A 41 -7.42 5.76 3.31
C GLN A 41 -5.99 5.31 3.65
N LEU A 42 -5.01 5.84 2.94
CA LEU A 42 -3.61 5.38 3.07
C LEU A 42 -3.07 5.52 4.48
N MET A 43 -3.50 6.55 5.20
CA MET A 43 -3.06 6.79 6.58
C MET A 43 -3.91 6.05 7.63
N ASP A 44 -4.99 5.40 7.23
CA ASP A 44 -5.95 4.76 8.14
C ASP A 44 -5.85 3.25 8.09
N GLY A 45 -5.02 2.68 8.95
CA GLY A 45 -4.90 1.24 9.05
C GLY A 45 -3.55 0.81 9.61
N THR A 46 -3.30 -0.50 9.54
CA THR A 46 -2.10 -1.08 10.13
C THR A 46 -0.94 -1.21 9.15
N ILE A 47 -1.15 -1.00 7.86
CA ILE A 47 -0.04 -0.96 6.91
C ILE A 47 0.78 0.31 7.17
N PRO A 48 2.11 0.19 7.41
CA PRO A 48 2.99 1.35 7.57
C PRO A 48 3.23 1.98 6.20
N MET A 49 2.30 2.81 5.75
CA MET A 49 2.21 3.25 4.35
C MET A 49 3.42 4.06 3.88
N LYS A 50 3.98 4.91 4.72
CA LYS A 50 5.19 5.67 4.35
C LYS A 50 6.36 4.73 4.05
N GLU A 51 6.57 3.76 4.92
CA GLU A 51 7.64 2.78 4.77
C GLU A 51 7.39 1.88 3.57
N LEU A 52 6.14 1.50 3.33
CA LEU A 52 5.77 0.69 2.19
C LEU A 52 6.03 1.43 0.88
N LEU A 53 5.60 2.67 0.77
CA LEU A 53 5.79 3.46 -0.46
C LEU A 53 7.29 3.70 -0.73
N ALA A 54 8.07 3.97 0.32
CA ALA A 54 9.52 4.12 0.17
C ALA A 54 10.18 2.82 -0.30
N ALA A 55 9.74 1.68 0.24
CA ALA A 55 10.26 0.38 -0.17
C ALA A 55 9.88 0.04 -1.62
N ILE A 56 8.67 0.40 -2.05
CA ILE A 56 8.24 0.21 -3.44
C ILE A 56 9.12 1.04 -4.38
N GLU A 57 9.38 2.28 -4.04
CA GLU A 57 10.23 3.15 -4.86
C GLU A 57 11.64 2.57 -5.00
N GLU A 58 12.19 2.04 -3.91
CA GLU A 58 13.52 1.45 -3.91
C GLU A 58 13.58 0.12 -4.68
N LYS A 59 12.63 -0.78 -4.43
CA LYS A 59 12.66 -2.16 -4.93
C LYS A 59 11.96 -2.35 -6.26
N CYS A 60 10.97 -1.52 -6.56
CA CYS A 60 10.13 -1.61 -7.76
C CYS A 60 10.00 -0.24 -8.42
N PRO A 61 11.12 0.40 -8.84
CA PRO A 61 11.08 1.80 -9.29
C PRO A 61 10.27 2.01 -10.57
N ASN A 62 10.03 0.95 -11.34
CA ASN A 62 9.26 1.03 -12.58
C ASN A 62 7.80 0.59 -12.42
N ALA A 63 7.39 0.20 -11.21
CA ALA A 63 6.02 -0.22 -10.96
C ALA A 63 5.07 0.96 -10.97
N THR A 64 3.82 0.71 -11.36
CA THR A 64 2.74 1.69 -11.30
C THR A 64 1.85 1.40 -10.11
N LEU A 65 1.12 2.42 -9.64
CA LEU A 65 0.25 2.33 -8.47
C LEU A 65 -1.15 2.80 -8.83
N THR A 66 -2.16 2.10 -8.30
CA THR A 66 -3.56 2.55 -8.34
C THR A 66 -4.08 2.66 -6.90
N LEU A 67 -4.64 3.80 -6.55
CA LEU A 67 -5.31 3.98 -5.26
C LEU A 67 -6.72 3.42 -5.40
N GLU A 68 -7.01 2.31 -4.73
CA GLU A 68 -8.34 1.67 -4.74
C GLU A 68 -9.18 2.16 -3.58
N LEU A 69 -9.60 3.42 -3.66
CA LEU A 69 -10.34 4.12 -2.62
C LEU A 69 -11.65 4.64 -3.19
N MET A 70 -12.70 4.63 -2.36
CA MET A 70 -13.99 5.20 -2.77
C MET A 70 -13.91 6.71 -2.94
N ASN A 71 -13.08 7.37 -2.12
CA ASN A 71 -12.77 8.79 -2.23
C ASN A 71 -11.28 8.98 -1.97
N ALA A 72 -10.51 9.24 -3.01
CA ALA A 72 -9.07 9.32 -2.92
C ALA A 72 -8.55 10.68 -2.44
N GLU A 73 -9.38 11.71 -2.38
CA GLU A 73 -8.93 13.06 -2.05
C GLU A 73 -8.13 13.15 -0.74
N PRO A 74 -8.59 12.58 0.40
CA PRO A 74 -7.81 12.65 1.63
C PRO A 74 -6.43 12.00 1.51
N SER A 75 -6.34 10.88 0.82
CA SER A 75 -5.07 10.19 0.61
C SER A 75 -4.13 10.95 -0.30
N VAL A 76 -4.64 11.54 -1.38
CA VAL A 76 -3.84 12.37 -2.29
C VAL A 76 -3.30 13.59 -1.53
N ARG A 77 -4.14 14.23 -0.74
CA ARG A 77 -3.72 15.36 0.08
C ARG A 77 -2.61 14.97 1.06
N TRP A 78 -2.77 13.83 1.71
CA TRP A 78 -1.76 13.29 2.63
C TRP A 78 -0.44 13.02 1.92
N LEU A 79 -0.48 12.41 0.72
CA LEU A 79 0.73 12.18 -0.07
C LEU A 79 1.47 13.48 -0.40
N LEU A 80 0.73 14.52 -0.76
CA LEU A 80 1.31 15.82 -1.08
C LEU A 80 1.91 16.49 0.16
N GLU A 81 1.22 16.43 1.29
CA GLU A 81 1.70 17.00 2.55
C GLU A 81 2.96 16.30 3.06
N GLU A 82 3.04 14.98 2.89
CA GLU A 82 4.19 14.18 3.30
C GLU A 82 5.29 14.13 2.25
N GLN A 83 5.06 14.71 1.08
CA GLN A 83 6.01 14.73 -0.04
C GLN A 83 6.38 13.31 -0.52
N LEU A 84 5.41 12.45 -0.59
CA LEU A 84 5.60 11.06 -1.01
C LEU A 84 5.32 10.86 -2.51
#